data_b7d89ada970f6dcc61407d448e5f0c41
#
_entry.id   b7d89ada970f6dcc61407d448e5f0c41
#
_cell.length_a   1.000
_cell.length_b   1.000
_cell.length_c   1.000
_cell.angle_alpha   90.00
_cell.angle_beta   90.00
_cell.angle_gamma   90.00
#
_symmetry.space_group_name_H-M   'P 1'
#
loop_
_entity.id
_entity.type
_entity.pdbx_description
1 polymer ?
#
loop_
_entity_poly.entity_id
_entity_poly.type
_entity_poly.pdbx_seq_one_letter_code
_entity_poly.pdbx_strand_id
1 'polypeptide(L)'
;MNHSNCALLFSILLSLPLTGQIKETWIDLPVNQWPKIALINTVEYKNGDHYIAPSFTYAGTGFLIDNGRDTLAATAKHVLWIAKNKQSKAVEINADLKEWVMHPKGNTSETAIMGRLLNEDANETLEGPTSSILERDWIVFAVKKPSESLYPLKPRYSELIPGEKVFILSCAYDDSTAKVHEGTILRKLGMDILIERNMQEHKGGSSGSPVIDANGFLIGIVSSSSTDNKSGKGVTVAVSTEYLANVLSKKMNLNAPKSDYGTLLLKTVEEKKAKDAISQYLHLIQDPQSFYTYNLRSANQNGLREVGVKLMEKKRYQDAVEILQFNIKENSGYYLNFNLLAEAQFLLGDKKGAIQSYQISTQKFPNPEQNGAFKALETLLEK
;
A
#
# COMPACT_ATOMS: atom_id res chain seq x y z
N MET A 1 -32.31 43.72 -46.74
CA MET A 1 -31.21 44.25 -45.93
C MET A 1 -31.43 43.76 -44.49
N ASN A 2 -30.85 42.65 -44.10
CA ASN A 2 -30.93 42.15 -42.73
C ASN A 2 -29.49 41.90 -42.26
N HIS A 3 -29.05 42.69 -41.30
CA HIS A 3 -27.77 42.51 -40.64
C HIS A 3 -27.92 41.53 -39.52
N SER A 4 -27.28 40.37 -39.64
CA SER A 4 -27.11 39.41 -38.55
C SER A 4 -25.86 39.83 -37.76
N ASN A 5 -26.05 40.23 -36.50
CA ASN A 5 -24.98 40.46 -35.54
C ASN A 5 -24.57 39.06 -34.95
N CYS A 6 -23.36 38.65 -35.28
CA CYS A 6 -22.72 37.52 -34.67
C CYS A 6 -21.97 37.98 -33.40
N ALA A 7 -22.53 37.69 -32.22
CA ALA A 7 -21.88 37.94 -30.96
C ALA A 7 -20.87 36.85 -30.65
N LEU A 8 -19.59 37.17 -30.73
CA LEU A 8 -18.49 36.30 -30.23
C LEU A 8 -18.49 36.31 -28.70
N LEU A 9 -18.91 35.21 -28.10
CA LEU A 9 -18.72 34.94 -26.69
C LEU A 9 -17.25 34.55 -26.46
N PHE A 10 -16.45 35.50 -25.96
CA PHE A 10 -15.12 35.20 -25.39
C PHE A 10 -15.29 34.52 -24.04
N SER A 11 -15.11 33.20 -24.01
CA SER A 11 -14.98 32.44 -22.77
C SER A 11 -13.61 32.75 -22.17
N ILE A 12 -13.57 33.64 -21.19
CA ILE A 12 -12.39 33.84 -20.35
C ILE A 12 -12.29 32.63 -19.44
N LEU A 13 -11.45 31.67 -19.80
CA LEU A 13 -10.94 30.65 -18.88
C LEU A 13 -10.10 31.37 -17.82
N LEU A 14 -10.70 31.67 -16.70
CA LEU A 14 -9.97 32.01 -15.47
C LEU A 14 -9.14 30.79 -15.08
N SER A 15 -7.87 30.79 -15.46
CA SER A 15 -6.86 29.95 -14.87
C SER A 15 -6.73 30.35 -13.39
N LEU A 16 -7.44 29.63 -12.51
CA LEU A 16 -7.17 29.71 -11.09
C LEU A 16 -5.68 29.35 -10.91
N PRO A 17 -4.90 30.19 -10.22
CA PRO A 17 -3.54 29.82 -9.90
C PRO A 17 -3.61 28.51 -9.11
N LEU A 18 -2.91 27.46 -9.57
CA LEU A 18 -2.54 26.36 -8.70
C LEU A 18 -1.81 27.00 -7.51
N THR A 19 -2.50 27.18 -6.40
CA THR A 19 -1.86 27.52 -5.14
C THR A 19 -1.03 26.29 -4.74
N GLY A 20 0.22 26.24 -5.22
CA GLY A 20 1.20 25.29 -4.74
C GLY A 20 1.21 25.38 -3.22
N GLN A 21 1.11 24.26 -2.52
CA GLN A 21 1.25 24.25 -1.07
C GLN A 21 2.58 24.92 -0.74
N ILE A 22 2.53 25.96 0.09
CA ILE A 22 3.73 26.66 0.52
C ILE A 22 4.54 25.70 1.37
N LYS A 23 5.81 25.52 1.02
CA LYS A 23 6.77 24.68 1.73
C LYS A 23 6.80 25.00 3.24
N GLU A 24 6.81 23.96 4.07
CA GLU A 24 6.98 24.11 5.52
C GLU A 24 8.40 24.63 5.84
N THR A 25 8.49 25.65 6.67
CA THR A 25 9.77 26.34 6.91
C THR A 25 10.81 25.47 7.62
N TRP A 26 10.38 24.49 8.41
CA TRP A 26 11.26 23.60 9.17
C TRP A 26 11.97 22.55 8.31
N ILE A 27 11.47 22.23 7.10
CA ILE A 27 12.04 21.16 6.27
C ILE A 27 13.45 21.49 5.75
N ASP A 28 13.80 22.78 5.67
CA ASP A 28 15.13 23.23 5.27
C ASP A 28 16.13 23.30 6.42
N LEU A 29 15.68 23.08 7.64
CA LEU A 29 16.56 23.01 8.79
C LEU A 29 17.32 21.68 8.84
N PRO A 30 18.46 21.62 9.55
CA PRO A 30 19.09 20.34 9.89
C PRO A 30 18.10 19.41 10.58
N VAL A 31 18.12 18.11 10.26
CA VAL A 31 17.14 17.11 10.74
C VAL A 31 16.99 17.11 12.27
N ASN A 32 18.07 17.37 13.01
CA ASN A 32 18.03 17.46 14.47
C ASN A 32 17.28 18.69 15.02
N GLN A 33 16.91 19.62 14.16
CA GLN A 33 16.08 20.79 14.47
C GLN A 33 14.65 20.67 13.97
N TRP A 34 14.30 19.56 13.32
CA TRP A 34 12.95 19.29 12.89
C TRP A 34 12.02 19.15 14.11
N PRO A 35 10.74 19.54 13.97
CA PRO A 35 9.77 19.41 15.03
C PRO A 35 9.54 17.93 15.39
N LYS A 36 8.95 17.69 16.56
CA LYS A 36 8.61 16.35 17.05
C LYS A 36 7.38 15.82 16.30
N ILE A 37 7.61 15.03 15.28
CA ILE A 37 6.58 14.51 14.37
C ILE A 37 6.32 13.03 14.64
N ALA A 38 7.36 12.18 14.60
CA ALA A 38 7.22 10.74 14.81
C ALA A 38 7.07 10.42 16.29
N LEU A 39 6.02 9.71 16.63
CA LEU A 39 5.61 9.36 17.99
C LEU A 39 5.52 7.85 18.14
N ILE A 40 5.57 7.35 19.37
CA ILE A 40 5.26 5.94 19.68
C ILE A 40 3.86 5.82 20.25
N ASN A 41 3.22 4.66 20.01
CA ASN A 41 1.89 4.35 20.49
C ASN A 41 1.94 3.54 21.78
N THR A 42 1.30 4.03 22.84
CA THR A 42 1.06 3.29 24.08
C THR A 42 -0.44 3.07 24.23
N VAL A 43 -0.85 1.81 24.40
CA VAL A 43 -2.25 1.40 24.38
C VAL A 43 -2.61 0.66 25.66
N GLU A 44 -3.73 1.04 26.29
CA GLU A 44 -4.32 0.36 27.44
C GLU A 44 -5.79 0.05 27.16
N TYR A 45 -6.22 -1.18 27.46
CA TYR A 45 -7.60 -1.64 27.36
C TYR A 45 -8.33 -1.58 28.70
N LYS A 46 -9.68 -1.55 28.67
CA LYS A 46 -10.51 -1.48 29.88
C LYS A 46 -10.35 -2.65 30.84
N ASN A 47 -9.97 -3.81 30.33
CA ASN A 47 -9.69 -5.00 31.14
C ASN A 47 -8.29 -4.95 31.82
N GLY A 48 -7.55 -3.84 31.67
CA GLY A 48 -6.22 -3.66 32.24
C GLY A 48 -5.09 -4.22 31.39
N ASP A 49 -5.38 -4.82 30.22
CA ASP A 49 -4.35 -5.30 29.33
C ASP A 49 -3.64 -4.10 28.68
N HIS A 50 -2.33 -4.20 28.63
CA HIS A 50 -1.47 -3.32 27.86
C HIS A 50 -1.06 -4.02 26.56
N TYR A 51 -0.30 -3.31 25.76
CA TYR A 51 0.37 -3.85 24.61
C TYR A 51 1.19 -5.11 24.96
N ILE A 52 0.94 -6.20 24.25
CA ILE A 52 1.32 -7.57 24.69
C ILE A 52 2.40 -8.26 23.89
N ALA A 53 3.11 -7.61 22.99
CA ALA A 53 4.26 -8.25 22.36
C ALA A 53 5.42 -8.33 23.39
N PRO A 54 5.90 -9.52 23.77
CA PRO A 54 6.87 -9.68 24.86
C PRO A 54 8.19 -8.93 24.64
N SER A 55 8.49 -8.59 23.38
CA SER A 55 9.75 -7.95 23.00
C SER A 55 9.59 -6.45 22.75
N PHE A 56 8.38 -5.88 22.86
CA PHE A 56 8.12 -4.50 22.47
C PHE A 56 7.38 -3.75 23.57
N THR A 57 7.74 -2.50 23.78
CA THR A 57 7.13 -1.64 24.80
C THR A 57 6.09 -0.68 24.24
N TYR A 58 5.88 -0.68 22.92
CA TYR A 58 4.93 0.19 22.21
C TYR A 58 4.49 -0.40 20.88
N ALA A 59 3.41 0.13 20.29
CA ALA A 59 2.77 -0.37 19.08
C ALA A 59 3.13 0.46 17.84
N GLY A 60 4.35 0.35 17.35
CA GLY A 60 4.79 1.04 16.14
C GLY A 60 4.84 2.57 16.26
N THR A 61 4.96 3.23 15.14
CA THR A 61 5.05 4.69 15.01
C THR A 61 3.67 5.29 14.74
N GLY A 62 3.39 6.47 15.29
CA GLY A 62 2.23 7.28 15.01
C GLY A 62 2.63 8.74 14.83
N PHE A 63 1.66 9.60 14.51
CA PHE A 63 1.87 11.03 14.30
C PHE A 63 0.56 11.80 14.36
N LEU A 64 0.66 13.12 14.45
CA LEU A 64 -0.49 14.03 14.42
C LEU A 64 -0.69 14.61 13.02
N ILE A 65 -1.95 14.99 12.72
CA ILE A 65 -2.38 15.55 11.43
C ILE A 65 -3.14 16.83 11.68
N ASP A 66 -2.77 17.90 10.99
CA ASP A 66 -3.57 19.12 10.85
C ASP A 66 -4.44 18.99 9.59
N ASN A 67 -5.74 18.79 9.78
CA ASN A 67 -6.69 18.71 8.65
C ASN A 67 -7.29 20.08 8.28
N GLY A 68 -6.75 21.17 8.84
CA GLY A 68 -7.24 22.54 8.64
C GLY A 68 -8.44 22.92 9.52
N ARG A 69 -8.94 21.99 10.35
CA ARG A 69 -10.04 22.23 11.33
C ARG A 69 -9.70 21.72 12.71
N ASP A 70 -9.26 20.48 12.75
CA ASP A 70 -8.97 19.75 13.98
C ASP A 70 -7.61 19.08 13.89
N THR A 71 -7.00 18.82 15.04
CA THR A 71 -5.85 17.91 15.13
C THR A 71 -6.38 16.48 15.20
N LEU A 72 -5.94 15.66 14.26
CA LEU A 72 -6.17 14.23 14.22
C LEU A 72 -4.86 13.50 14.55
N ALA A 73 -4.96 12.18 14.75
CA ALA A 73 -3.78 11.34 14.87
C ALA A 73 -3.93 10.09 14.01
N ALA A 74 -2.81 9.56 13.55
CA ALA A 74 -2.80 8.36 12.74
C ALA A 74 -1.66 7.41 13.09
N THR A 75 -1.90 6.13 12.84
CA THR A 75 -0.91 5.05 12.81
C THR A 75 -1.38 3.97 11.85
N ALA A 76 -0.53 2.97 11.55
CA ALA A 76 -0.94 1.84 10.72
C ALA A 76 -1.97 0.95 11.45
N LYS A 77 -2.97 0.49 10.73
CA LYS A 77 -4.03 -0.34 11.31
C LYS A 77 -3.53 -1.71 11.76
N HIS A 78 -2.57 -2.29 11.04
CA HIS A 78 -2.01 -3.58 11.41
C HIS A 78 -1.26 -3.58 12.76
N VAL A 79 -0.88 -2.42 13.32
CA VAL A 79 -0.32 -2.34 14.67
C VAL A 79 -1.32 -2.76 15.74
N LEU A 80 -2.62 -2.78 15.41
CA LEU A 80 -3.65 -3.32 16.29
C LEU A 80 -3.46 -4.82 16.58
N TRP A 81 -2.87 -5.58 15.67
CA TRP A 81 -2.57 -6.99 15.92
C TRP A 81 -1.62 -7.17 17.09
N ILE A 82 -0.75 -6.19 17.25
CA ILE A 82 0.26 -6.14 18.28
C ILE A 82 -0.36 -5.54 19.56
N ALA A 83 -1.19 -4.50 19.42
CA ALA A 83 -1.85 -3.82 20.52
C ALA A 83 -3.06 -4.58 21.08
N LYS A 84 -3.59 -5.56 20.33
CA LYS A 84 -4.76 -6.37 20.69
C LYS A 84 -4.38 -7.43 21.73
N ASN A 85 -5.21 -7.61 22.74
CA ASN A 85 -5.02 -8.73 23.65
C ASN A 85 -5.48 -10.04 23.00
N LYS A 86 -5.00 -11.19 23.53
CA LYS A 86 -5.28 -12.53 22.98
C LYS A 86 -6.78 -12.90 23.01
N GLN A 87 -7.59 -12.24 23.80
CA GLN A 87 -9.02 -12.50 23.97
C GLN A 87 -9.90 -11.61 23.10
N SER A 88 -9.37 -10.50 22.60
CA SER A 88 -10.12 -9.60 21.72
C SER A 88 -10.30 -10.22 20.34
N LYS A 89 -11.49 -10.69 20.01
CA LYS A 89 -11.83 -11.31 18.72
C LYS A 89 -12.27 -10.29 17.67
N ALA A 90 -12.86 -9.18 18.08
CA ALA A 90 -13.35 -8.10 17.23
C ALA A 90 -12.56 -6.82 17.50
N VAL A 91 -12.60 -5.89 16.55
CA VAL A 91 -11.96 -4.57 16.67
C VAL A 91 -13.00 -3.54 17.06
N GLU A 92 -13.64 -3.74 18.16
CA GLU A 92 -14.47 -2.69 18.78
C GLU A 92 -13.55 -1.81 19.65
N ILE A 93 -12.62 -1.11 19.01
CA ILE A 93 -11.61 -0.30 19.69
C ILE A 93 -12.29 0.76 20.55
N ASN A 94 -13.31 1.43 20.02
CA ASN A 94 -14.06 2.43 20.78
C ASN A 94 -14.76 1.86 22.02
N ALA A 95 -15.14 0.59 22.00
CA ALA A 95 -15.75 -0.09 23.14
C ALA A 95 -14.72 -0.59 24.15
N ASP A 96 -13.62 -1.18 23.69
CA ASP A 96 -12.64 -1.89 24.52
C ASP A 96 -11.47 -1.02 24.96
N LEU A 97 -11.19 0.06 24.23
CA LEU A 97 -10.11 0.97 24.50
C LEU A 97 -10.35 1.76 25.80
N LYS A 98 -9.39 1.72 26.73
CA LYS A 98 -9.34 2.63 27.88
C LYS A 98 -8.59 3.90 27.49
N GLU A 99 -7.38 3.77 26.99
CA GLU A 99 -6.53 4.89 26.60
C GLU A 99 -5.58 4.52 25.48
N TRP A 100 -5.39 5.43 24.55
CA TRP A 100 -4.35 5.39 23.52
C TRP A 100 -3.60 6.72 23.56
N VAL A 101 -2.29 6.64 23.81
CA VAL A 101 -1.43 7.81 23.96
C VAL A 101 -0.34 7.76 22.91
N MET A 102 -0.04 8.90 22.31
CA MET A 102 1.14 9.09 21.47
C MET A 102 2.10 10.08 22.09
N HIS A 103 3.39 9.75 22.11
CA HIS A 103 4.43 10.61 22.67
C HIS A 103 5.77 10.36 21.95
N PRO A 104 6.73 11.31 21.99
CA PRO A 104 8.07 11.10 21.46
C PRO A 104 8.76 9.93 22.16
N LYS A 105 9.55 9.16 21.43
CA LYS A 105 10.33 8.06 22.00
C LYS A 105 11.33 8.61 23.04
N GLY A 106 11.29 8.05 24.24
CA GLY A 106 12.11 8.49 25.35
C GLY A 106 11.61 9.72 26.11
N ASN A 107 10.44 10.30 25.72
CA ASN A 107 9.85 11.44 26.42
C ASN A 107 8.34 11.25 26.61
N THR A 108 7.91 10.95 27.81
CA THR A 108 6.50 10.74 28.17
C THR A 108 5.81 12.00 28.72
N SER A 109 6.53 13.11 28.90
CA SER A 109 5.94 14.36 29.40
C SER A 109 5.15 15.11 28.33
N GLU A 110 5.45 14.85 27.06
CA GLU A 110 4.80 15.48 25.90
C GLU A 110 3.88 14.47 25.22
N THR A 111 2.63 14.43 25.65
CA THR A 111 1.68 13.41 25.20
C THR A 111 0.50 14.01 24.45
N ALA A 112 0.03 13.30 23.42
CA ALA A 112 -1.27 13.49 22.83
C ALA A 112 -2.16 12.30 23.19
N ILE A 113 -3.36 12.56 23.71
CA ILE A 113 -4.33 11.54 24.11
C ILE A 113 -5.34 11.39 22.98
N MET A 114 -5.51 10.17 22.49
CA MET A 114 -6.46 9.85 21.45
C MET A 114 -7.88 9.82 21.99
N GLY A 115 -8.77 10.31 21.17
CA GLY A 115 -10.21 10.19 21.36
C GLY A 115 -10.78 9.01 20.60
N ARG A 116 -11.95 9.23 19.99
CA ARG A 116 -12.65 8.21 19.21
C ARG A 116 -11.90 7.88 17.92
N LEU A 117 -11.82 6.59 17.58
CA LEU A 117 -11.42 6.11 16.26
C LEU A 117 -12.49 6.51 15.22
N LEU A 118 -12.06 7.16 14.14
CA LEU A 118 -12.97 7.73 13.14
C LEU A 118 -13.32 6.75 12.02
N ASN A 119 -12.47 5.76 11.75
CA ASN A 119 -12.63 4.77 10.69
C ASN A 119 -12.78 3.34 11.23
N GLU A 120 -13.37 3.19 12.42
CA GLU A 120 -13.73 1.88 12.96
C GLU A 120 -14.85 1.23 12.15
N ASP A 121 -14.70 -0.06 11.90
CA ASP A 121 -15.73 -0.88 11.29
C ASP A 121 -15.83 -2.22 12.02
N ALA A 122 -16.98 -2.50 12.63
CA ALA A 122 -17.24 -3.73 13.35
C ALA A 122 -17.19 -4.99 12.46
N ASN A 123 -17.34 -4.84 11.15
CA ASN A 123 -17.25 -5.93 10.19
C ASN A 123 -15.81 -6.23 9.73
N GLU A 124 -14.86 -5.40 10.09
CA GLU A 124 -13.45 -5.59 9.73
C GLU A 124 -12.78 -6.52 10.74
N THR A 125 -12.43 -7.72 10.28
CA THR A 125 -11.68 -8.68 11.10
C THR A 125 -10.17 -8.42 10.94
N LEU A 126 -9.47 -8.26 12.06
CA LEU A 126 -8.02 -8.18 12.12
C LEU A 126 -7.45 -9.54 12.52
N GLU A 127 -7.36 -10.45 11.57
CA GLU A 127 -6.92 -11.83 11.82
C GLU A 127 -5.41 -12.05 11.58
N GLY A 128 -4.61 -11.01 11.71
CA GLY A 128 -3.17 -11.06 11.50
C GLY A 128 -2.75 -10.74 10.05
N PRO A 129 -1.55 -11.15 9.61
CA PRO A 129 -0.96 -10.71 8.34
C PRO A 129 -1.76 -11.04 7.08
N THR A 130 -2.72 -11.95 7.19
CA THR A 130 -3.59 -12.36 6.07
C THR A 130 -4.87 -11.53 5.96
N SER A 131 -5.16 -10.66 6.94
CA SER A 131 -6.33 -9.80 6.85
C SER A 131 -6.17 -8.75 5.73
N SER A 132 -7.28 -8.42 5.07
CA SER A 132 -7.33 -7.53 3.89
C SER A 132 -7.23 -6.04 4.22
N ILE A 133 -6.49 -5.68 5.28
CA ILE A 133 -6.38 -4.28 5.72
C ILE A 133 -5.26 -3.49 5.03
N LEU A 134 -4.42 -4.15 4.28
CA LEU A 134 -3.16 -3.58 3.81
C LEU A 134 -3.35 -2.33 2.93
N GLU A 135 -4.37 -2.26 2.09
CA GLU A 135 -4.68 -1.08 1.26
C GLU A 135 -5.44 0.00 2.04
N ARG A 136 -5.84 -0.31 3.27
CA ARG A 136 -6.61 0.52 4.20
C ARG A 136 -5.89 0.64 5.52
N ASP A 137 -4.58 0.52 5.49
CA ASP A 137 -3.75 0.35 6.67
C ASP A 137 -3.54 1.66 7.44
N TRP A 138 -4.63 2.36 7.68
CA TRP A 138 -4.69 3.57 8.49
C TRP A 138 -5.65 3.39 9.67
N ILE A 139 -5.22 3.79 10.85
CA ILE A 139 -6.10 4.19 11.94
C ILE A 139 -6.09 5.71 11.99
N VAL A 140 -7.28 6.32 12.12
CA VAL A 140 -7.44 7.76 12.26
C VAL A 140 -8.26 8.06 13.50
N PHE A 141 -7.66 8.76 14.45
CA PHE A 141 -8.31 9.20 15.68
C PHE A 141 -8.66 10.68 15.65
N ALA A 142 -9.77 11.05 16.27
CA ALA A 142 -9.93 12.36 16.84
C ALA A 142 -8.98 12.49 18.04
N VAL A 143 -8.28 13.60 18.18
CA VAL A 143 -7.41 13.85 19.35
C VAL A 143 -8.25 14.48 20.45
N LYS A 144 -8.26 13.85 21.64
CA LYS A 144 -8.98 14.35 22.83
C LYS A 144 -8.20 15.46 23.52
N LYS A 145 -6.89 15.29 23.60
CA LYS A 145 -5.98 16.26 24.21
C LYS A 145 -4.73 16.34 23.35
N PRO A 146 -4.59 17.37 22.51
CA PRO A 146 -3.37 17.62 21.77
C PRO A 146 -2.27 18.15 22.72
N SER A 147 -1.01 18.02 22.31
CA SER A 147 0.13 18.64 22.95
C SER A 147 0.67 19.74 22.04
N GLU A 148 0.86 20.94 22.56
CA GLU A 148 1.38 22.09 21.82
C GLU A 148 2.84 21.90 21.34
N SER A 149 3.57 21.02 22.00
CA SER A 149 4.97 20.70 21.65
C SER A 149 5.12 19.69 20.51
N LEU A 150 4.03 19.02 20.11
CA LEU A 150 4.01 18.04 19.04
C LEU A 150 3.50 18.67 17.74
N TYR A 151 4.18 18.40 16.65
CA TYR A 151 3.90 19.03 15.37
C TYR A 151 2.92 18.20 14.51
N PRO A 152 1.71 18.70 14.19
CA PRO A 152 0.79 18.03 13.32
C PRO A 152 1.14 18.30 11.84
N LEU A 153 1.23 17.23 11.05
CA LEU A 153 1.53 17.29 9.63
C LEU A 153 0.29 17.71 8.81
N LYS A 154 0.49 18.57 7.84
CA LYS A 154 -0.55 18.91 6.85
C LYS A 154 -0.56 17.87 5.73
N PRO A 155 -1.72 17.26 5.37
CA PRO A 155 -1.78 16.29 4.30
C PRO A 155 -1.71 16.94 2.91
N ARG A 156 -0.99 16.29 2.00
CA ARG A 156 -1.00 16.56 0.56
C ARG A 156 -1.89 15.54 -0.12
N TYR A 157 -2.84 16.01 -0.93
CA TYR A 157 -3.77 15.20 -1.72
C TYR A 157 -3.53 15.32 -3.24
N SER A 158 -2.56 16.12 -3.66
CA SER A 158 -2.19 16.23 -5.06
C SER A 158 -1.45 14.98 -5.55
N GLU A 159 -1.41 14.81 -6.87
CA GLU A 159 -0.73 13.70 -7.51
C GLU A 159 0.73 13.54 -7.03
N LEU A 160 1.16 12.29 -6.89
CA LEU A 160 2.52 11.90 -6.54
C LEU A 160 3.23 11.44 -7.81
N ILE A 161 4.42 11.98 -8.06
CA ILE A 161 5.18 11.72 -9.29
C ILE A 161 6.36 10.80 -8.99
N PRO A 162 6.59 9.73 -9.77
CA PRO A 162 7.82 8.92 -9.67
C PRO A 162 9.07 9.80 -9.75
N GLY A 163 10.04 9.55 -8.89
CA GLY A 163 11.27 10.33 -8.75
C GLY A 163 11.20 11.43 -7.68
N GLU A 164 10.03 11.74 -7.11
CA GLU A 164 9.95 12.68 -5.98
C GLU A 164 10.75 12.16 -4.78
N LYS A 165 11.54 13.05 -4.18
CA LYS A 165 12.23 12.81 -2.90
C LYS A 165 11.23 12.85 -1.76
N VAL A 166 11.35 11.89 -0.85
CA VAL A 166 10.49 11.77 0.33
C VAL A 166 11.33 11.48 1.58
N PHE A 167 10.71 11.70 2.75
CA PHE A 167 11.30 11.36 4.03
C PHE A 167 10.32 10.50 4.83
N ILE A 168 10.86 9.47 5.49
CA ILE A 168 10.15 8.59 6.40
C ILE A 168 10.65 8.87 7.81
N LEU A 169 9.75 9.26 8.71
CA LEU A 169 10.09 9.57 10.09
C LEU A 169 9.65 8.39 10.98
N SER A 170 10.62 7.64 11.50
CA SER A 170 10.37 6.33 12.12
C SER A 170 10.84 6.26 13.56
N CYS A 171 10.06 5.58 14.41
CA CYS A 171 10.41 5.16 15.75
C CYS A 171 10.63 3.64 15.78
N ALA A 172 11.66 3.13 15.08
CA ALA A 172 11.95 1.71 15.10
C ALA A 172 12.31 1.20 16.49
N TYR A 173 12.03 -0.06 16.80
CA TYR A 173 12.25 -0.62 18.15
C TYR A 173 13.71 -0.52 18.62
N ASP A 174 14.66 -0.76 17.72
CA ASP A 174 16.09 -0.78 18.01
C ASP A 174 16.74 0.63 18.08
N ASP A 175 16.03 1.66 17.61
CA ASP A 175 16.55 3.01 17.62
C ASP A 175 16.24 3.71 18.96
N SER A 176 17.19 4.42 19.54
CA SER A 176 16.97 5.15 20.82
C SER A 176 16.06 6.36 20.68
N THR A 177 15.98 6.94 19.48
CA THR A 177 15.17 8.13 19.14
C THR A 177 14.53 7.96 17.78
N ALA A 178 13.60 8.83 17.44
CA ALA A 178 13.08 8.91 16.08
C ALA A 178 14.21 9.16 15.06
N LYS A 179 14.12 8.50 13.90
CA LYS A 179 15.07 8.64 12.78
C LYS A 179 14.34 9.12 11.54
N VAL A 180 15.07 9.85 10.70
CA VAL A 180 14.61 10.29 9.38
C VAL A 180 15.36 9.50 8.32
N HIS A 181 14.63 8.87 7.41
CA HIS A 181 15.17 8.09 6.31
C HIS A 181 14.76 8.74 4.99
N GLU A 182 15.71 9.02 4.13
CA GLU A 182 15.44 9.52 2.78
C GLU A 182 15.02 8.37 1.85
N GLY A 183 14.15 8.68 0.92
CA GLY A 183 13.72 7.76 -0.11
C GLY A 183 13.26 8.49 -1.37
N THR A 184 12.93 7.72 -2.39
CA THR A 184 12.43 8.22 -3.67
C THR A 184 11.20 7.43 -4.07
N ILE A 185 10.14 8.09 -4.52
CA ILE A 185 8.96 7.42 -5.04
C ILE A 185 9.35 6.68 -6.32
N LEU A 186 9.25 5.36 -6.32
CA LEU A 186 9.41 4.55 -7.52
C LEU A 186 8.17 4.61 -8.40
N ARG A 187 7.01 4.42 -7.77
CA ARG A 187 5.71 4.45 -8.44
C ARG A 187 4.57 4.46 -7.43
N LYS A 188 3.41 4.86 -7.87
CA LYS A 188 2.14 4.72 -7.17
C LYS A 188 1.29 3.67 -7.88
N LEU A 189 0.66 2.79 -7.12
CA LEU A 189 -0.27 1.75 -7.59
C LEU A 189 -1.54 1.85 -6.75
N GLY A 190 -2.56 2.52 -7.28
CA GLY A 190 -3.76 2.82 -6.53
C GLY A 190 -3.45 3.56 -5.24
N MET A 191 -3.70 2.95 -4.09
CA MET A 191 -3.39 3.52 -2.77
C MET A 191 -1.95 3.32 -2.34
N ASP A 192 -1.23 2.38 -2.92
CA ASP A 192 0.13 2.06 -2.52
C ASP A 192 1.16 2.99 -3.17
N ILE A 193 2.06 3.50 -2.35
CA ILE A 193 3.24 4.25 -2.77
C ILE A 193 4.45 3.35 -2.54
N LEU A 194 5.14 2.97 -3.61
CA LEU A 194 6.37 2.20 -3.53
C LEU A 194 7.55 3.17 -3.44
N ILE A 195 8.32 3.07 -2.38
CA ILE A 195 9.44 3.97 -2.07
C ILE A 195 10.72 3.16 -2.02
N GLU A 196 11.67 3.50 -2.91
CA GLU A 196 13.05 3.03 -2.82
C GLU A 196 13.76 3.79 -1.71
N ARG A 197 14.42 3.08 -0.80
CA ARG A 197 15.21 3.66 0.29
C ARG A 197 16.69 3.33 0.11
N ASN A 198 17.54 4.21 0.61
CA ASN A 198 18.97 3.98 0.68
C ASN A 198 19.39 3.02 1.81
N MET A 199 18.43 2.42 2.52
CA MET A 199 18.69 1.52 3.65
C MET A 199 18.39 0.06 3.30
N GLN A 200 19.24 -0.84 3.79
CA GLN A 200 19.17 -2.27 3.49
C GLN A 200 18.09 -3.04 4.26
N GLU A 201 17.54 -2.51 5.38
CA GLU A 201 16.61 -3.27 6.21
C GLU A 201 15.39 -2.45 6.67
N HIS A 202 14.22 -3.07 6.64
CA HIS A 202 13.01 -2.57 7.28
C HIS A 202 13.04 -2.99 8.76
N LYS A 203 13.13 -2.01 9.66
CA LYS A 203 13.16 -2.28 11.10
C LYS A 203 11.74 -2.36 11.67
N GLY A 204 11.50 -3.35 12.52
CA GLY A 204 10.27 -3.44 13.32
C GLY A 204 10.03 -2.15 14.11
N GLY A 205 8.76 -1.75 14.28
CA GLY A 205 8.37 -0.47 14.89
C GLY A 205 8.22 0.69 13.90
N SER A 206 8.71 0.57 12.67
CA SER A 206 8.52 1.58 11.62
C SER A 206 7.10 1.60 11.03
N SER A 207 6.29 0.60 11.28
CA SER A 207 4.87 0.56 10.90
C SER A 207 4.14 1.79 11.47
N GLY A 208 3.37 2.48 10.63
CA GLY A 208 2.69 3.71 11.01
C GLY A 208 3.53 4.99 10.92
N SER A 209 4.78 4.91 10.46
CA SER A 209 5.62 6.09 10.23
C SER A 209 5.02 7.00 9.18
N PRO A 210 4.96 8.33 9.42
CA PRO A 210 4.56 9.26 8.38
C PRO A 210 5.60 9.31 7.26
N VAL A 211 5.11 9.42 6.04
CA VAL A 211 5.90 9.71 4.85
C VAL A 211 5.56 11.13 4.41
N ILE A 212 6.58 11.98 4.31
CA ILE A 212 6.42 13.37 3.87
C ILE A 212 7.18 13.64 2.58
N ASP A 213 6.69 14.59 1.80
CA ASP A 213 7.38 15.07 0.61
C ASP A 213 8.53 16.05 0.95
N ALA A 214 9.26 16.50 -0.07
CA ALA A 214 10.35 17.46 0.07
C ALA A 214 9.91 18.87 0.55
N ASN A 215 8.61 19.13 0.63
CA ASN A 215 8.04 20.36 1.16
C ASN A 215 7.53 20.22 2.60
N GLY A 216 7.62 19.02 3.21
CA GLY A 216 7.17 18.75 4.57
C GLY A 216 5.72 18.33 4.70
N PHE A 217 5.01 18.05 3.61
CA PHE A 217 3.61 17.62 3.63
C PHE A 217 3.49 16.11 3.69
N LEU A 218 2.53 15.65 4.49
CA LEU A 218 2.20 14.23 4.62
C LEU A 218 1.63 13.68 3.30
N ILE A 219 2.23 12.62 2.78
CA ILE A 219 1.79 11.93 1.57
C ILE A 219 1.30 10.51 1.81
N GLY A 220 1.64 9.91 2.93
CA GLY A 220 1.22 8.56 3.25
C GLY A 220 1.76 8.06 4.59
N ILE A 221 1.46 6.80 4.87
CA ILE A 221 1.86 6.08 6.09
C ILE A 221 2.54 4.77 5.74
N VAL A 222 3.65 4.46 6.40
CA VAL A 222 4.36 3.19 6.20
C VAL A 222 3.49 2.03 6.66
N SER A 223 3.22 1.11 5.76
CA SER A 223 2.46 -0.12 6.00
C SER A 223 3.35 -1.36 6.05
N SER A 224 4.18 -1.56 5.05
CA SER A 224 4.98 -2.78 4.95
C SER A 224 6.28 -2.55 4.17
N SER A 225 7.09 -3.59 4.08
CA SER A 225 8.19 -3.68 3.13
C SER A 225 7.89 -4.80 2.12
N SER A 226 8.44 -4.66 0.93
CA SER A 226 8.31 -5.63 -0.14
C SER A 226 9.54 -5.58 -1.04
N THR A 227 9.58 -6.45 -2.03
CA THR A 227 10.51 -6.34 -3.15
C THR A 227 9.74 -5.84 -4.37
N ASP A 228 10.25 -4.81 -5.02
CA ASP A 228 9.65 -4.35 -6.28
C ASP A 228 9.93 -5.39 -7.37
N ASN A 229 8.87 -5.97 -7.91
CA ASN A 229 8.96 -7.07 -8.87
C ASN A 229 9.56 -6.68 -10.23
N LYS A 230 9.58 -5.38 -10.54
CA LYS A 230 10.21 -4.87 -11.78
C LYS A 230 11.71 -4.69 -11.63
N SER A 231 12.15 -4.09 -10.54
CA SER A 231 13.56 -3.77 -10.31
C SER A 231 14.31 -4.83 -9.47
N GLY A 232 13.60 -5.70 -8.75
CA GLY A 232 14.18 -6.63 -7.78
C GLY A 232 14.70 -5.96 -6.50
N LYS A 233 14.47 -4.65 -6.33
CA LYS A 233 14.95 -3.90 -5.16
C LYS A 233 13.99 -3.98 -3.99
N GLY A 234 14.53 -3.95 -2.78
CA GLY A 234 13.75 -3.78 -1.56
C GLY A 234 13.09 -2.39 -1.52
N VAL A 235 11.79 -2.35 -1.22
CA VAL A 235 10.99 -1.12 -1.17
C VAL A 235 10.20 -1.04 0.13
N THR A 236 9.92 0.19 0.57
CA THR A 236 8.88 0.47 1.55
C THR A 236 7.57 0.68 0.80
N VAL A 237 6.51 0.07 1.28
CA VAL A 237 5.15 0.31 0.81
C VAL A 237 4.45 1.21 1.81
N ALA A 238 4.04 2.39 1.36
CA ALA A 238 3.21 3.30 2.14
C ALA A 238 1.80 3.38 1.53
N VAL A 239 0.80 3.62 2.38
CA VAL A 239 -0.59 3.86 1.95
C VAL A 239 -0.83 5.36 1.88
N SER A 240 -1.30 5.83 0.74
CA SER A 240 -1.50 7.24 0.40
C SER A 240 -2.50 7.97 1.31
N THR A 241 -2.31 9.28 1.45
CA THR A 241 -3.28 10.20 2.07
C THR A 241 -4.65 10.23 1.38
N GLU A 242 -4.80 9.70 0.18
CA GLU A 242 -6.11 9.54 -0.46
C GLU A 242 -7.06 8.68 0.39
N TYR A 243 -6.54 7.68 1.12
CA TYR A 243 -7.34 6.94 2.08
C TYR A 243 -7.85 7.85 3.22
N LEU A 244 -6.98 8.70 3.77
CA LEU A 244 -7.36 9.68 4.77
C LEU A 244 -8.47 10.63 4.24
N ALA A 245 -8.35 11.12 3.01
CA ALA A 245 -9.36 11.96 2.38
C ALA A 245 -10.73 11.25 2.31
N ASN A 246 -10.74 9.96 1.98
CA ASN A 246 -11.96 9.15 1.93
C ASN A 246 -12.57 8.95 3.32
N VAL A 247 -11.75 8.70 4.35
CA VAL A 247 -12.21 8.62 5.75
C VAL A 247 -12.89 9.92 6.17
N LEU A 248 -12.24 11.07 5.92
CA LEU A 248 -12.74 12.38 6.33
C LEU A 248 -14.00 12.79 5.57
N SER A 249 -14.09 12.43 4.30
CA SER A 249 -15.25 12.77 3.46
C SER A 249 -16.45 11.86 3.66
N LYS A 250 -16.31 10.74 4.36
CA LYS A 250 -17.34 9.70 4.56
C LYS A 250 -18.02 9.23 3.25
N LYS A 251 -17.29 9.30 2.13
CA LYS A 251 -17.85 9.07 0.79
C LYS A 251 -18.02 7.60 0.43
N MET A 252 -17.38 6.67 1.16
CA MET A 252 -17.28 5.27 0.78
C MET A 252 -17.48 4.34 1.97
N ASN A 253 -18.04 3.16 1.70
CA ASN A 253 -17.92 2.01 2.59
C ASN A 253 -16.51 1.44 2.45
N LEU A 254 -15.58 1.95 3.24
CA LEU A 254 -14.16 1.64 3.14
C LEU A 254 -13.83 0.19 3.47
N ASN A 255 -14.73 -0.51 4.14
CA ASN A 255 -14.52 -1.85 4.67
C ASN A 255 -15.44 -2.91 4.03
N ALA A 256 -16.10 -2.56 2.93
CA ALA A 256 -16.89 -3.54 2.17
C ALA A 256 -16.02 -4.73 1.75
N PRO A 257 -16.57 -5.98 1.76
CA PRO A 257 -15.87 -7.13 1.21
C PRO A 257 -15.41 -6.86 -0.22
N LYS A 258 -14.16 -7.19 -0.51
CA LYS A 258 -13.59 -6.98 -1.84
C LYS A 258 -13.93 -8.12 -2.78
N SER A 259 -14.18 -7.78 -4.03
CA SER A 259 -14.37 -8.75 -5.09
C SER A 259 -13.03 -9.25 -5.63
N ASP A 260 -13.00 -10.47 -6.11
CA ASP A 260 -11.86 -11.01 -6.83
C ASP A 260 -11.80 -10.42 -8.25
N TYR A 261 -10.73 -9.69 -8.52
CA TYR A 261 -10.52 -9.11 -9.85
C TYR A 261 -10.18 -10.16 -10.91
N GLY A 262 -9.62 -11.31 -10.53
CA GLY A 262 -9.34 -12.42 -11.44
C GLY A 262 -10.61 -12.94 -12.09
N THR A 263 -11.70 -13.05 -11.33
CA THR A 263 -13.03 -13.41 -11.87
C THR A 263 -13.53 -12.38 -12.90
N LEU A 264 -13.36 -11.09 -12.61
CA LEU A 264 -13.71 -10.02 -13.54
C LEU A 264 -12.91 -10.10 -14.84
N LEU A 265 -11.60 -10.28 -14.75
CA LEU A 265 -10.72 -10.40 -15.91
C LEU A 265 -11.02 -11.64 -16.74
N LEU A 266 -11.24 -12.79 -16.09
CA LEU A 266 -11.62 -14.03 -16.78
C LEU A 266 -12.89 -13.85 -17.61
N LYS A 267 -13.92 -13.25 -17.03
CA LYS A 267 -15.16 -12.91 -17.75
C LYS A 267 -14.86 -12.01 -18.95
N THR A 268 -14.02 -11.01 -18.82
CA THR A 268 -13.65 -10.12 -19.92
C THR A 268 -12.92 -10.86 -21.03
N VAL A 269 -12.00 -11.80 -20.70
CA VAL A 269 -11.36 -12.64 -21.72
C VAL A 269 -12.40 -13.50 -22.44
N GLU A 270 -13.37 -14.08 -21.70
CA GLU A 270 -14.40 -14.95 -22.28
C GLU A 270 -15.34 -14.21 -23.26
N GLU A 271 -15.72 -13.00 -22.90
CA GLU A 271 -16.61 -12.15 -23.71
C GLU A 271 -15.88 -11.43 -24.84
N LYS A 272 -14.58 -11.19 -24.70
CA LYS A 272 -13.75 -10.43 -25.63
C LYS A 272 -12.43 -11.17 -25.92
N LYS A 273 -11.28 -10.58 -25.51
CA LYS A 273 -9.92 -11.11 -25.72
C LYS A 273 -9.03 -10.84 -24.52
N ALA A 274 -7.88 -11.54 -24.45
CA ALA A 274 -6.85 -11.31 -23.42
C ALA A 274 -6.40 -9.84 -23.35
N LYS A 275 -6.24 -9.17 -24.50
CA LYS A 275 -5.84 -7.75 -24.56
C LYS A 275 -6.81 -6.80 -23.84
N ASP A 276 -8.11 -7.08 -23.95
CA ASP A 276 -9.13 -6.26 -23.27
C ASP A 276 -9.06 -6.42 -21.75
N ALA A 277 -8.83 -7.65 -21.27
CA ALA A 277 -8.63 -7.92 -19.85
C ALA A 277 -7.33 -7.28 -19.32
N ILE A 278 -6.26 -7.29 -20.09
CA ILE A 278 -5.01 -6.59 -19.75
C ILE A 278 -5.25 -5.09 -19.63
N SER A 279 -5.94 -4.48 -20.60
CA SER A 279 -6.28 -3.05 -20.54
C SER A 279 -7.16 -2.73 -19.32
N GLN A 280 -8.12 -3.60 -19.01
CA GLN A 280 -8.95 -3.46 -17.81
C GLN A 280 -8.12 -3.55 -16.52
N TYR A 281 -7.21 -4.52 -16.42
CA TYR A 281 -6.30 -4.62 -15.28
C TYR A 281 -5.47 -3.36 -15.10
N LEU A 282 -4.86 -2.83 -16.17
CA LEU A 282 -4.07 -1.62 -16.12
C LEU A 282 -4.88 -0.41 -15.65
N HIS A 283 -6.15 -0.33 -16.05
CA HIS A 283 -7.07 0.71 -15.55
C HIS A 283 -7.34 0.53 -14.05
N LEU A 284 -7.66 -0.69 -13.61
CA LEU A 284 -7.96 -0.99 -12.20
C LEU A 284 -6.79 -0.62 -11.27
N ILE A 285 -5.54 -0.93 -11.64
CA ILE A 285 -4.38 -0.63 -10.79
C ILE A 285 -3.98 0.84 -10.78
N GLN A 286 -4.49 1.65 -11.69
CA GLN A 286 -4.27 3.10 -11.72
C GLN A 286 -5.37 3.87 -10.96
N ASP A 287 -6.57 3.32 -10.89
CA ASP A 287 -7.69 3.95 -10.20
C ASP A 287 -7.67 3.63 -8.69
N PRO A 288 -7.43 4.63 -7.82
CA PRO A 288 -7.42 4.42 -6.38
C PRO A 288 -8.74 3.83 -5.83
N GLN A 289 -9.87 4.13 -6.46
CA GLN A 289 -11.18 3.64 -6.02
C GLN A 289 -11.34 2.14 -6.25
N SER A 290 -10.69 1.60 -7.26
CA SER A 290 -10.68 0.16 -7.53
C SER A 290 -10.10 -0.66 -6.38
N PHE A 291 -9.20 -0.09 -5.57
CA PHE A 291 -8.63 -0.75 -4.40
C PHE A 291 -9.62 -0.93 -3.23
N TYR A 292 -10.74 -0.21 -3.25
CA TYR A 292 -11.84 -0.46 -2.29
C TYR A 292 -12.79 -1.55 -2.78
N THR A 293 -12.85 -1.78 -4.08
CA THR A 293 -13.77 -2.74 -4.71
C THR A 293 -13.11 -4.09 -4.95
N TYR A 294 -11.83 -4.09 -5.31
CA TYR A 294 -11.10 -5.29 -5.73
C TYR A 294 -9.84 -5.51 -4.89
N ASN A 295 -9.45 -6.77 -4.79
CA ASN A 295 -8.24 -7.18 -4.08
C ASN A 295 -7.01 -7.07 -5.01
N LEU A 296 -6.57 -5.85 -5.30
CA LEU A 296 -5.56 -5.53 -6.31
C LEU A 296 -4.13 -5.48 -5.80
N ARG A 297 -3.90 -5.63 -4.49
CA ARG A 297 -2.56 -5.47 -3.93
C ARG A 297 -1.59 -6.56 -4.43
N SER A 298 -0.32 -6.19 -4.52
CA SER A 298 0.78 -7.03 -5.04
C SER A 298 0.96 -8.38 -4.32
N ALA A 299 0.56 -8.49 -3.05
CA ALA A 299 0.52 -9.77 -2.35
C ALA A 299 -0.45 -10.77 -3.00
N ASN A 300 -1.43 -10.27 -3.74
CA ASN A 300 -2.41 -11.06 -4.49
C ASN A 300 -2.11 -11.11 -5.99
N GLN A 301 -0.86 -11.07 -6.40
CA GLN A 301 -0.41 -11.27 -7.79
C GLN A 301 -0.87 -12.60 -8.39
N ASN A 302 -1.54 -13.41 -7.57
CA ASN A 302 -2.18 -14.64 -7.99
C ASN A 302 -3.30 -14.43 -8.99
N GLY A 303 -4.00 -13.29 -8.99
CA GLY A 303 -5.17 -13.10 -9.85
C GLY A 303 -4.88 -13.26 -11.34
N LEU A 304 -3.85 -12.60 -11.89
CA LEU A 304 -3.46 -12.81 -13.29
C LEU A 304 -2.97 -14.24 -13.56
N ARG A 305 -2.26 -14.83 -12.61
CA ARG A 305 -1.81 -16.22 -12.68
C ARG A 305 -2.99 -17.18 -12.68
N GLU A 306 -3.96 -16.97 -11.79
CA GLU A 306 -5.18 -17.77 -11.72
C GLU A 306 -6.03 -17.64 -12.98
N VAL A 307 -6.13 -16.44 -13.58
CA VAL A 307 -6.76 -16.26 -14.88
C VAL A 307 -6.07 -17.12 -15.95
N GLY A 308 -4.73 -17.10 -15.98
CA GLY A 308 -3.95 -17.94 -16.91
C GLY A 308 -4.25 -19.44 -16.73
N VAL A 309 -4.27 -19.93 -15.48
CA VAL A 309 -4.60 -21.34 -15.17
C VAL A 309 -6.02 -21.68 -15.60
N LYS A 310 -7.01 -20.87 -15.26
CA LYS A 310 -8.41 -21.10 -15.65
C LYS A 310 -8.61 -21.06 -17.18
N LEU A 311 -7.84 -20.25 -17.89
CA LEU A 311 -7.86 -20.24 -19.35
C LEU A 311 -7.26 -21.51 -19.95
N MET A 312 -6.20 -22.07 -19.36
CA MET A 312 -5.64 -23.37 -19.76
C MET A 312 -6.66 -24.51 -19.55
N GLU A 313 -7.34 -24.55 -18.40
CA GLU A 313 -8.41 -25.49 -18.11
C GLU A 313 -9.53 -25.43 -19.15
N LYS A 314 -9.86 -24.23 -19.63
CA LYS A 314 -10.84 -23.97 -20.71
C LYS A 314 -10.27 -24.18 -22.11
N LYS A 315 -9.02 -24.66 -22.24
CA LYS A 315 -8.31 -24.87 -23.51
C LYS A 315 -8.13 -23.60 -24.35
N ARG A 316 -8.18 -22.44 -23.74
CA ARG A 316 -7.93 -21.14 -24.36
C ARG A 316 -6.44 -20.79 -24.26
N TYR A 317 -5.59 -21.64 -24.80
CA TYR A 317 -4.15 -21.60 -24.60
C TYR A 317 -3.50 -20.31 -25.10
N GLN A 318 -3.95 -19.76 -26.23
CA GLN A 318 -3.44 -18.49 -26.77
C GLN A 318 -3.71 -17.33 -25.79
N ASP A 319 -4.94 -17.22 -25.26
CA ASP A 319 -5.29 -16.20 -24.28
C ASP A 319 -4.50 -16.40 -22.96
N ALA A 320 -4.29 -17.65 -22.54
CA ALA A 320 -3.49 -17.97 -21.37
C ALA A 320 -2.04 -17.50 -21.54
N VAL A 321 -1.43 -17.76 -22.70
CA VAL A 321 -0.07 -17.29 -23.00
C VAL A 321 0.01 -15.76 -22.94
N GLU A 322 -0.94 -15.02 -23.53
CA GLU A 322 -0.94 -13.55 -23.51
C GLU A 322 -1.06 -12.99 -22.08
N ILE A 323 -1.97 -13.53 -21.26
CA ILE A 323 -2.14 -13.13 -19.85
C ILE A 323 -0.90 -13.45 -19.02
N LEU A 324 -0.31 -14.64 -19.19
CA LEU A 324 0.87 -15.05 -18.42
C LEU A 324 2.13 -14.30 -18.84
N GLN A 325 2.29 -13.99 -20.13
CA GLN A 325 3.37 -13.09 -20.59
C GLN A 325 3.24 -11.70 -19.99
N PHE A 326 2.04 -11.15 -19.97
CA PHE A 326 1.78 -9.87 -19.32
C PHE A 326 2.08 -9.95 -17.80
N ASN A 327 1.62 -11.03 -17.13
CA ASN A 327 1.92 -11.24 -15.71
C ASN A 327 3.42 -11.28 -15.43
N ILE A 328 4.22 -11.95 -16.27
CA ILE A 328 5.68 -11.98 -16.14
C ILE A 328 6.29 -10.59 -16.33
N LYS A 329 5.78 -9.79 -17.27
CA LYS A 329 6.24 -8.41 -17.48
C LYS A 329 6.04 -7.56 -16.24
N GLU A 330 4.91 -7.74 -15.54
CA GLU A 330 4.61 -7.02 -14.30
C GLU A 330 5.31 -7.63 -13.07
N ASN A 331 5.57 -8.94 -13.07
CA ASN A 331 6.00 -9.74 -11.94
C ASN A 331 7.16 -10.70 -12.33
N SER A 332 8.23 -10.14 -12.86
CA SER A 332 9.37 -10.91 -13.43
C SER A 332 10.19 -11.70 -12.39
N GLY A 333 10.06 -11.39 -11.10
CA GLY A 333 10.84 -12.03 -10.02
C GLY A 333 10.40 -13.44 -9.67
N TYR A 334 9.17 -13.84 -9.99
CA TYR A 334 8.58 -15.06 -9.45
C TYR A 334 8.65 -16.22 -10.45
N TYR A 335 9.49 -17.22 -10.16
CA TYR A 335 9.80 -18.34 -11.07
C TYR A 335 8.57 -19.18 -11.50
N LEU A 336 7.57 -19.33 -10.63
CA LEU A 336 6.34 -20.07 -10.96
C LEU A 336 5.53 -19.45 -12.12
N ASN A 337 5.65 -18.15 -12.36
CA ASN A 337 5.00 -17.52 -13.51
C ASN A 337 5.59 -18.04 -14.83
N PHE A 338 6.90 -18.32 -14.85
CA PHE A 338 7.56 -18.90 -16.01
C PHE A 338 7.20 -20.38 -16.21
N ASN A 339 6.98 -21.14 -15.13
CA ASN A 339 6.48 -22.50 -15.22
C ASN A 339 5.11 -22.56 -15.90
N LEU A 340 4.18 -21.72 -15.45
CA LEU A 340 2.84 -21.67 -16.03
C LEU A 340 2.84 -21.18 -17.48
N LEU A 341 3.68 -20.19 -17.79
CA LEU A 341 3.85 -19.76 -19.19
C LEU A 341 4.37 -20.90 -20.07
N ALA A 342 5.36 -21.64 -19.58
CA ALA A 342 5.91 -22.79 -20.31
C ALA A 342 4.84 -23.88 -20.55
N GLU A 343 4.03 -24.18 -19.54
CA GLU A 343 2.91 -25.12 -19.67
C GLU A 343 1.88 -24.65 -20.70
N ALA A 344 1.46 -23.38 -20.64
CA ALA A 344 0.54 -22.80 -21.60
C ALA A 344 1.10 -22.82 -23.04
N GLN A 345 2.37 -22.50 -23.22
CA GLN A 345 3.07 -22.56 -24.51
C GLN A 345 3.16 -24.00 -25.04
N PHE A 346 3.46 -24.97 -24.18
CA PHE A 346 3.46 -26.37 -24.57
C PHE A 346 2.09 -26.87 -25.05
N LEU A 347 1.04 -26.53 -24.28
CA LEU A 347 -0.34 -26.86 -24.65
C LEU A 347 -0.80 -26.15 -25.94
N LEU A 348 -0.24 -25.00 -26.24
CA LEU A 348 -0.47 -24.28 -27.49
C LEU A 348 0.30 -24.89 -28.68
N GLY A 349 1.27 -25.78 -28.44
CA GLY A 349 2.15 -26.37 -29.43
C GLY A 349 3.49 -25.62 -29.64
N ASP A 350 3.75 -24.56 -28.89
CA ASP A 350 5.02 -23.83 -28.91
C ASP A 350 6.06 -24.51 -28.01
N LYS A 351 6.57 -25.65 -28.45
CA LYS A 351 7.61 -26.41 -27.71
C LYS A 351 8.87 -25.58 -27.46
N LYS A 352 9.27 -24.76 -28.42
CA LYS A 352 10.50 -23.91 -28.29
C LYS A 352 10.30 -22.84 -27.20
N GLY A 353 9.19 -22.15 -27.20
CA GLY A 353 8.84 -21.18 -26.15
C GLY A 353 8.74 -21.83 -24.78
N ALA A 354 8.12 -23.01 -24.68
CA ALA A 354 8.03 -23.74 -23.42
C ALA A 354 9.41 -24.09 -22.83
N ILE A 355 10.35 -24.58 -23.67
CA ILE A 355 11.74 -24.87 -23.24
C ILE A 355 12.40 -23.60 -22.72
N GLN A 356 12.30 -22.47 -23.43
CA GLN A 356 12.91 -21.20 -22.99
C GLN A 356 12.33 -20.72 -21.64
N SER A 357 11.02 -20.81 -21.47
CA SER A 357 10.36 -20.40 -20.23
C SER A 357 10.76 -21.27 -19.04
N TYR A 358 10.86 -22.60 -19.21
CA TYR A 358 11.36 -23.48 -18.15
C TYR A 358 12.84 -23.22 -17.83
N GLN A 359 13.68 -22.94 -18.82
CA GLN A 359 15.09 -22.57 -18.59
C GLN A 359 15.21 -21.30 -17.73
N ILE A 360 14.41 -20.28 -18.01
CA ILE A 360 14.38 -19.06 -17.19
C ILE A 360 13.92 -19.37 -15.77
N SER A 361 12.91 -20.21 -15.60
CA SER A 361 12.45 -20.63 -14.27
C SER A 361 13.56 -21.34 -13.47
N THR A 362 14.29 -22.28 -14.07
CA THR A 362 15.39 -23.01 -13.40
C THR A 362 16.55 -22.09 -13.02
N GLN A 363 16.83 -21.06 -13.82
CA GLN A 363 17.82 -20.03 -13.48
C GLN A 363 17.40 -19.13 -12.34
N LYS A 364 16.10 -18.79 -12.26
CA LYS A 364 15.57 -17.94 -11.20
C LYS A 364 15.46 -18.65 -9.85
N PHE A 365 15.17 -19.94 -9.86
CA PHE A 365 15.10 -20.76 -8.66
C PHE A 365 15.75 -22.10 -8.91
N PRO A 366 17.08 -22.20 -8.69
CA PRO A 366 17.89 -23.38 -9.03
C PRO A 366 17.78 -24.48 -7.95
N ASN A 367 16.58 -24.90 -7.61
CA ASN A 367 16.30 -26.00 -6.67
C ASN A 367 15.49 -27.08 -7.38
N PRO A 368 16.12 -28.20 -7.83
CA PRO A 368 15.41 -29.26 -8.56
C PRO A 368 14.32 -29.98 -7.78
N GLU A 369 14.43 -30.03 -6.46
CA GLU A 369 13.44 -30.71 -5.59
C GLU A 369 12.15 -29.89 -5.45
N GLN A 370 12.25 -28.56 -5.52
CA GLN A 370 11.13 -27.64 -5.31
C GLN A 370 10.64 -26.98 -6.60
N ASN A 371 11.45 -26.94 -7.65
CA ASN A 371 11.09 -26.34 -8.93
C ASN A 371 10.78 -27.44 -9.97
N GLY A 372 9.51 -27.69 -10.21
CA GLY A 372 9.05 -28.67 -11.19
C GLY A 372 9.52 -28.43 -12.63
N ALA A 373 10.04 -27.23 -12.94
CA ALA A 373 10.59 -26.89 -14.26
C ALA A 373 11.76 -27.82 -14.67
N PHE A 374 12.57 -28.30 -13.73
CA PHE A 374 13.69 -29.17 -14.03
C PHE A 374 13.22 -30.48 -14.68
N LYS A 375 12.26 -31.15 -14.08
CA LYS A 375 11.68 -32.41 -14.59
C LYS A 375 10.92 -32.18 -15.92
N ALA A 376 10.17 -31.10 -16.00
CA ALA A 376 9.46 -30.75 -17.24
C ALA A 376 10.40 -30.48 -18.40
N LEU A 377 11.51 -29.74 -18.13
CA LEU A 377 12.53 -29.46 -19.14
C LEU A 377 13.23 -30.72 -19.65
N GLU A 378 13.64 -31.61 -18.75
CA GLU A 378 14.24 -32.92 -19.10
C GLU A 378 13.30 -33.69 -20.02
N THR A 379 12.04 -33.86 -19.65
CA THR A 379 11.03 -34.56 -20.46
C THR A 379 10.84 -33.93 -21.85
N LEU A 380 10.98 -32.60 -21.98
CA LEU A 380 10.83 -31.93 -23.27
C LEU A 380 12.07 -32.02 -24.16
N LEU A 381 13.25 -32.19 -23.58
CA LEU A 381 14.52 -32.30 -24.32
C LEU A 381 14.79 -33.72 -24.82
N GLU A 382 14.22 -34.74 -24.13
CA GLU A 382 14.33 -36.15 -24.52
C GLU A 382 13.39 -36.54 -25.70
N LYS A 383 12.38 -35.75 -25.97
CA LYS A 383 11.41 -35.95 -27.08
C LYS A 383 11.71 -35.00 -28.25
#